data_c98b624d578606973466103520d2c041
#
_entry.id   c98b624d578606973466103520d2c041
#
_cell.length_a   1.000
_cell.length_b   1.000
_cell.length_c   1.000
_cell.angle_alpha   90.00
_cell.angle_beta   90.00
_cell.angle_gamma   90.00
#
_symmetry.space_group_name_H-M   'P 1'
#
loop_
_entity.id
_entity.type
_entity.pdbx_description
1 polymer ?
#
loop_
_entity_poly.entity_id
_entity_poly.type
_entity_poly.pdbx_seq_one_letter_code
_entity_poly.pdbx_strand_id
1 'polypeptide(L)'
;MGQQERNAVTPLAIAVLGLLEERPMHPYEMYQLLVSRQQNVLVKVRPGSLYHTVARLADLELVRAEGTGREGNRPERTTYRITERGRTAMRERIAEILRAPAAEYPAFPIGIAEAHNLPMPEVIALLNERLELLHRELAEIDIAGDWAGSRGVPRRYWLVLPYLRAMLTAEIAWVDEFLADLTSGAMEWEQFDATTGDRHGEPCDGHSSKAG
;
A
#
# COMPACT_ATOMS: atom_id res chain seq x y z
N MET A 1 7.67 19.27 -15.91
CA MET A 1 7.40 17.82 -16.18
C MET A 1 6.05 17.68 -16.87
N GLY A 2 5.98 16.95 -18.01
CA GLY A 2 4.72 16.71 -18.71
C GLY A 2 3.81 15.75 -17.95
N GLN A 3 2.48 15.77 -18.22
CA GLN A 3 1.50 14.86 -17.59
C GLN A 3 1.88 13.38 -17.77
N GLN A 4 2.46 13.06 -18.92
CA GLN A 4 2.89 11.70 -19.26
C GLN A 4 4.08 11.22 -18.41
N GLU A 5 4.99 12.12 -18.04
CA GLU A 5 6.13 11.82 -17.15
C GLU A 5 5.67 11.64 -15.70
N ARG A 6 4.73 12.46 -15.23
CA ARG A 6 4.11 12.29 -13.90
C ARG A 6 3.44 10.93 -13.74
N ASN A 7 2.69 10.49 -14.75
CA ASN A 7 2.04 9.18 -14.75
C ASN A 7 3.05 8.01 -14.86
N ALA A 8 4.27 8.27 -15.35
CA ALA A 8 5.31 7.25 -15.47
C ALA A 8 6.06 7.01 -14.16
N VAL A 9 6.16 8.00 -13.27
CA VAL A 9 6.85 7.85 -11.98
C VAL A 9 5.85 7.31 -10.93
N THR A 10 5.52 6.04 -11.09
CA THR A 10 4.67 5.26 -10.15
C THR A 10 5.41 5.01 -8.84
N PRO A 11 4.74 4.55 -7.75
CA PRO A 11 5.42 4.16 -6.51
C PRO A 11 6.56 3.17 -6.73
N LEU A 12 6.39 2.15 -7.60
CA LEU A 12 7.47 1.22 -7.95
C LEU A 12 8.62 1.93 -8.70
N ALA A 13 8.31 2.89 -9.55
CA ALA A 13 9.33 3.67 -10.25
C ALA A 13 10.14 4.54 -9.27
N ILE A 14 9.51 5.14 -8.26
CA ILE A 14 10.21 5.87 -7.18
C ILE A 14 11.18 4.93 -6.46
N ALA A 15 10.74 3.73 -6.09
CA ALA A 15 11.59 2.75 -5.41
C ALA A 15 12.78 2.32 -6.28
N VAL A 16 12.58 2.09 -7.58
CA VAL A 16 13.66 1.78 -8.54
C VAL A 16 14.65 2.94 -8.68
N LEU A 17 14.15 4.16 -8.86
CA LEU A 17 15.00 5.35 -8.97
C LEU A 17 15.79 5.60 -7.68
N GLY A 18 15.18 5.35 -6.51
CA GLY A 18 15.85 5.44 -5.22
C GLY A 18 17.01 4.46 -5.06
N LEU A 19 16.86 3.23 -5.52
CA LEU A 19 17.97 2.25 -5.55
C LEU A 19 19.09 2.71 -6.50
N LEU A 20 18.74 3.28 -7.65
CA LEU A 20 19.70 3.74 -8.63
C LEU A 20 20.43 5.03 -8.23
N GLU A 21 19.94 5.76 -7.21
CA GLU A 21 20.73 6.82 -6.55
C GLU A 21 21.92 6.25 -5.77
N GLU A 22 21.82 5.03 -5.25
CA GLU A 22 22.91 4.41 -4.51
C GLU A 22 24.04 3.99 -5.46
N ARG A 23 23.70 3.30 -6.54
CA ARG A 23 24.66 2.83 -7.58
C ARG A 23 23.92 2.25 -8.78
N PRO A 24 24.61 2.06 -9.91
CA PRO A 24 24.06 1.31 -11.03
C PRO A 24 23.74 -0.13 -10.65
N MET A 25 22.62 -0.66 -11.13
CA MET A 25 22.15 -2.00 -10.81
C MET A 25 21.46 -2.68 -11.98
N HIS A 26 21.52 -4.01 -11.98
CA HIS A 26 20.69 -4.83 -12.87
C HIS A 26 19.27 -4.98 -12.28
N PRO A 27 18.18 -5.07 -13.08
CA PRO A 27 16.81 -5.20 -12.57
C PRO A 27 16.61 -6.34 -11.57
N TYR A 28 17.24 -7.49 -11.76
CA TYR A 28 17.15 -8.60 -10.82
C TYR A 28 17.74 -8.24 -9.43
N GLU A 29 18.82 -7.51 -9.40
CA GLU A 29 19.43 -7.03 -8.15
C GLU A 29 18.51 -6.02 -7.45
N MET A 30 17.91 -5.09 -8.21
CA MET A 30 16.90 -4.18 -7.67
C MET A 30 15.74 -4.96 -7.01
N TYR A 31 15.25 -6.01 -7.68
CA TYR A 31 14.21 -6.87 -7.13
C TYR A 31 14.64 -7.50 -5.80
N GLN A 32 15.82 -8.08 -5.74
CA GLN A 32 16.34 -8.69 -4.52
C GLN A 32 16.48 -7.68 -3.37
N LEU A 33 16.98 -6.48 -3.66
CA LEU A 33 17.11 -5.41 -2.67
C LEU A 33 15.78 -4.90 -2.16
N LEU A 34 14.78 -4.69 -3.04
CA LEU A 34 13.43 -4.28 -2.63
C LEU A 34 12.79 -5.31 -1.69
N VAL A 35 12.94 -6.59 -1.98
CA VAL A 35 12.41 -7.67 -1.13
C VAL A 35 13.18 -7.79 0.18
N SER A 36 14.52 -7.79 0.14
CA SER A 36 15.36 -7.92 1.34
C SER A 36 15.23 -6.73 2.30
N ARG A 37 14.91 -5.54 1.77
CA ARG A 37 14.64 -4.33 2.55
C ARG A 37 13.16 -4.18 2.93
N GLN A 38 12.34 -5.21 2.70
CA GLN A 38 10.89 -5.22 2.98
C GLN A 38 10.10 -4.08 2.32
N GLN A 39 10.61 -3.49 1.24
CA GLN A 39 9.89 -2.42 0.51
C GLN A 39 8.66 -2.95 -0.26
N ASN A 40 8.50 -4.27 -0.35
CA ASN A 40 7.32 -4.93 -0.88
C ASN A 40 6.04 -4.69 -0.03
N VAL A 41 6.14 -4.21 1.20
CA VAL A 41 5.00 -3.75 2.01
C VAL A 41 4.48 -2.38 1.55
N LEU A 42 5.34 -1.56 0.94
CA LEU A 42 4.99 -0.22 0.47
C LEU A 42 4.52 -0.21 -0.98
N VAL A 43 4.99 -1.16 -1.78
CA VAL A 43 4.71 -1.24 -3.22
C VAL A 43 4.72 -2.68 -3.69
N LYS A 44 3.74 -3.05 -4.52
CA LYS A 44 3.65 -4.40 -5.07
C LYS A 44 4.84 -4.69 -6.00
N VAL A 45 5.79 -5.49 -5.52
CA VAL A 45 7.01 -5.86 -6.26
C VAL A 45 6.85 -7.25 -6.86
N ARG A 46 6.88 -7.32 -8.20
CA ARG A 46 6.94 -8.58 -8.97
C ARG A 46 8.06 -8.48 -10.00
N PRO A 47 8.81 -9.55 -10.30
CA PRO A 47 9.90 -9.49 -11.27
C PRO A 47 9.46 -8.86 -12.60
N GLY A 48 8.39 -9.35 -13.22
CA GLY A 48 7.89 -8.83 -14.49
C GLY A 48 7.52 -7.34 -14.43
N SER A 49 6.84 -6.89 -13.38
CA SER A 49 6.49 -5.48 -13.20
C SER A 49 7.72 -4.60 -13.06
N LEU A 50 8.76 -5.09 -12.39
CA LEU A 50 10.00 -4.35 -12.21
C LEU A 50 10.77 -4.19 -13.52
N TYR A 51 10.94 -5.26 -14.29
CA TYR A 51 11.57 -5.18 -15.62
C TYR A 51 10.82 -4.22 -16.55
N HIS A 52 9.49 -4.29 -16.57
CA HIS A 52 8.66 -3.37 -17.35
C HIS A 52 8.82 -1.92 -16.89
N THR A 53 8.90 -1.70 -15.57
CA THR A 53 9.12 -0.36 -15.01
C THR A 53 10.47 0.21 -15.44
N VAL A 54 11.55 -0.60 -15.35
CA VAL A 54 12.90 -0.16 -15.79
C VAL A 54 12.93 0.15 -17.28
N ALA A 55 12.32 -0.69 -18.12
CA ALA A 55 12.23 -0.44 -19.57
C ALA A 55 11.51 0.88 -19.86
N ARG A 56 10.35 1.12 -19.23
CA ARG A 56 9.61 2.38 -19.37
C ARG A 56 10.40 3.60 -18.89
N LEU A 57 11.15 3.48 -17.80
CA LEU A 57 12.03 4.55 -17.33
C LEU A 57 13.16 4.83 -18.30
N ALA A 58 13.68 3.81 -18.98
CA ALA A 58 14.69 3.96 -20.03
C ALA A 58 14.12 4.64 -21.29
N ASP A 59 12.92 4.26 -21.73
CA ASP A 59 12.22 4.89 -22.85
C ASP A 59 11.97 6.41 -22.62
N LEU A 60 11.78 6.79 -21.35
CA LEU A 60 11.61 8.19 -20.93
C LEU A 60 12.94 8.90 -20.62
N GLU A 61 14.07 8.24 -20.82
CA GLU A 61 15.41 8.75 -20.51
C GLU A 61 15.62 9.12 -19.03
N LEU A 62 14.79 8.56 -18.12
CA LEU A 62 14.94 8.74 -16.67
C LEU A 62 16.03 7.84 -16.08
N VAL A 63 16.32 6.74 -16.76
CA VAL A 63 17.48 5.88 -16.52
C VAL A 63 18.17 5.58 -17.86
N ARG A 64 19.45 5.22 -17.80
CA ARG A 64 20.22 4.79 -18.99
C ARG A 64 20.96 3.50 -18.71
N ALA A 65 21.13 2.68 -19.74
CA ALA A 65 22.03 1.55 -19.69
C ALA A 65 23.48 2.03 -19.52
N GLU A 66 24.23 1.44 -18.59
CA GLU A 66 25.63 1.84 -18.32
C GLU A 66 26.64 0.81 -18.82
N GLY A 67 26.20 -0.35 -19.23
CA GLY A 67 27.06 -1.38 -19.79
C GLY A 67 26.42 -2.76 -19.70
N THR A 68 26.92 -3.63 -20.56
CA THR A 68 26.63 -5.07 -20.54
C THR A 68 27.85 -5.75 -19.96
N GLY A 69 27.79 -6.13 -18.70
CA GLY A 69 28.85 -6.90 -18.06
C GLY A 69 28.69 -8.38 -18.30
N ARG A 70 29.73 -9.02 -18.87
CA ARG A 70 29.86 -10.48 -18.89
C ARG A 70 30.70 -10.89 -17.69
N GLU A 71 30.07 -11.45 -16.67
CA GLU A 71 30.79 -12.20 -15.63
C GLU A 71 30.78 -13.70 -15.99
N GLY A 72 31.87 -14.14 -16.60
CA GLY A 72 32.08 -15.55 -16.98
C GLY A 72 31.06 -16.07 -18.01
N ASN A 73 30.53 -17.26 -17.80
CA ASN A 73 29.60 -17.96 -18.70
C ASN A 73 28.12 -17.57 -18.50
N ARG A 74 27.83 -16.45 -17.81
CA ARG A 74 26.45 -15.96 -17.57
C ARG A 74 25.97 -15.07 -18.72
N PRO A 75 24.65 -15.04 -18.99
CA PRO A 75 24.07 -14.14 -19.99
C PRO A 75 24.46 -12.70 -19.72
N GLU A 76 24.67 -11.94 -20.79
CA GLU A 76 24.90 -10.50 -20.75
C GLU A 76 23.84 -9.78 -19.94
N ARG A 77 24.25 -9.03 -18.88
CA ARG A 77 23.33 -8.34 -17.97
C ARG A 77 23.50 -6.85 -18.13
N THR A 78 22.43 -6.17 -18.58
CA THR A 78 22.40 -4.72 -18.67
C THR A 78 22.20 -4.10 -17.29
N THR A 79 23.15 -3.30 -16.83
CA THR A 79 22.99 -2.44 -15.66
C THR A 79 22.43 -1.08 -16.08
N TYR A 80 21.66 -0.48 -15.18
CA TYR A 80 21.05 0.83 -15.40
C TYR A 80 21.54 1.83 -14.36
N ARG A 81 21.64 3.09 -14.76
CA ARG A 81 21.95 4.23 -13.89
C ARG A 81 20.87 5.29 -14.03
N ILE A 82 20.53 5.97 -12.94
CA ILE A 82 19.65 7.15 -12.97
C ILE A 82 20.31 8.31 -13.72
N THR A 83 19.52 9.06 -14.49
CA THR A 83 19.94 10.29 -15.14
C THR A 83 19.60 11.52 -14.29
N GLU A 84 20.15 12.72 -14.63
CA GLU A 84 19.73 13.95 -13.95
C GLU A 84 18.24 14.24 -14.12
N ARG A 85 17.70 13.93 -15.31
CA ARG A 85 16.27 14.01 -15.57
C ARG A 85 15.47 13.05 -14.66
N GLY A 86 15.99 11.84 -14.46
CA GLY A 86 15.39 10.86 -13.53
C GLY A 86 15.38 11.33 -12.09
N ARG A 87 16.47 11.95 -11.63
CA ARG A 87 16.56 12.54 -10.28
C ARG A 87 15.55 13.67 -10.10
N THR A 88 15.46 14.56 -11.07
CA THR A 88 14.48 15.66 -11.03
C THR A 88 13.05 15.13 -10.99
N ALA A 89 12.71 14.21 -11.89
CA ALA A 89 11.38 13.60 -11.94
C ALA A 89 11.01 12.87 -10.64
N MET A 90 11.94 12.14 -10.04
CA MET A 90 11.74 11.47 -8.75
C MET A 90 11.47 12.48 -7.63
N ARG A 91 12.30 13.53 -7.51
CA ARG A 91 12.15 14.57 -6.48
C ARG A 91 10.83 15.32 -6.60
N GLU A 92 10.44 15.70 -7.81
CA GLU A 92 9.17 16.37 -8.09
C GLU A 92 7.99 15.47 -7.69
N ARG A 93 8.05 14.18 -8.03
CA ARG A 93 6.99 13.24 -7.69
C ARG A 93 6.89 13.00 -6.18
N ILE A 94 8.00 12.87 -5.47
CA ILE A 94 8.02 12.79 -4.01
C ILE A 94 7.42 14.05 -3.39
N ALA A 95 7.82 15.24 -3.85
CA ALA A 95 7.29 16.50 -3.36
C ALA A 95 5.78 16.64 -3.60
N GLU A 96 5.27 16.16 -4.74
CA GLU A 96 3.83 16.13 -5.04
C GLU A 96 3.07 15.22 -4.06
N ILE A 97 3.55 13.99 -3.84
CA ILE A 97 2.95 13.02 -2.91
C ILE A 97 2.94 13.57 -1.47
N LEU A 98 4.03 14.21 -1.03
CA LEU A 98 4.12 14.77 0.32
C LEU A 98 3.23 16.00 0.51
N ARG A 99 2.97 16.76 -0.54
CA ARG A 99 2.19 18.02 -0.47
C ARG A 99 0.70 17.76 -0.43
N ALA A 100 0.21 16.82 -1.18
CA ALA A 100 -1.21 16.63 -1.39
C ALA A 100 -1.61 15.17 -1.18
N PRO A 101 -2.65 14.91 -0.37
CA PRO A 101 -3.21 13.58 -0.26
C PRO A 101 -3.79 13.15 -1.62
N ALA A 102 -3.45 11.96 -2.06
CA ALA A 102 -4.11 11.34 -3.21
C ALA A 102 -5.45 10.76 -2.78
N ALA A 103 -6.45 10.81 -3.65
CA ALA A 103 -7.68 10.06 -3.45
C ALA A 103 -7.36 8.57 -3.67
N GLU A 104 -7.27 7.85 -2.57
CA GLU A 104 -7.17 6.39 -2.57
C GLU A 104 -8.55 5.82 -2.25
N TYR A 105 -8.87 4.66 -2.82
CA TYR A 105 -10.15 3.98 -2.61
C TYR A 105 -9.89 2.61 -1.98
N PRO A 106 -9.48 2.56 -0.69
CA PRO A 106 -9.26 1.29 0.00
C PRO A 106 -10.57 0.52 0.14
N ALA A 107 -10.49 -0.81 0.07
CA ALA A 107 -11.69 -1.66 0.08
C ALA A 107 -12.39 -1.71 1.45
N PHE A 108 -11.67 -1.53 2.55
CA PHE A 108 -12.25 -1.65 3.88
C PHE A 108 -13.35 -0.62 4.18
N PRO A 109 -13.20 0.68 3.89
CA PRO A 109 -14.28 1.65 4.09
C PRO A 109 -15.58 1.32 3.36
N ILE A 110 -15.51 0.82 2.12
CA ILE A 110 -16.74 0.39 1.42
C ILE A 110 -17.31 -0.89 2.04
N GLY A 111 -16.45 -1.81 2.51
CA GLY A 111 -16.90 -2.99 3.26
C GLY A 111 -17.64 -2.62 4.54
N ILE A 112 -17.15 -1.61 5.27
CA ILE A 112 -17.84 -1.09 6.48
C ILE A 112 -19.16 -0.39 6.10
N ALA A 113 -19.18 0.44 5.06
CA ALA A 113 -20.39 1.13 4.63
C ALA A 113 -21.53 0.16 4.26
N GLU A 114 -21.19 -1.01 3.74
CA GLU A 114 -22.13 -2.03 3.31
C GLU A 114 -22.27 -3.20 4.30
N ALA A 115 -21.61 -3.14 5.45
CA ALA A 115 -21.59 -4.24 6.44
C ALA A 115 -23.00 -4.57 6.97
N HIS A 116 -23.92 -3.61 6.99
CA HIS A 116 -25.32 -3.79 7.40
C HIS A 116 -26.08 -4.81 6.53
N ASN A 117 -25.53 -5.22 5.37
CA ASN A 117 -26.07 -6.29 4.53
C ASN A 117 -25.69 -7.69 5.01
N LEU A 118 -24.93 -7.81 6.10
CA LEU A 118 -24.56 -9.08 6.73
C LEU A 118 -25.19 -9.21 8.11
N PRO A 119 -25.47 -10.45 8.57
CA PRO A 119 -25.89 -10.68 9.95
C PRO A 119 -24.84 -10.17 10.94
N MET A 120 -25.27 -9.52 12.03
CA MET A 120 -24.38 -8.97 13.05
C MET A 120 -23.35 -9.99 13.60
N PRO A 121 -23.72 -11.27 13.91
CA PRO A 121 -22.75 -12.24 14.38
C PRO A 121 -21.64 -12.54 13.37
N GLU A 122 -21.95 -12.50 12.07
CA GLU A 122 -20.97 -12.68 11.00
C GLU A 122 -20.02 -11.50 10.93
N VAL A 123 -20.54 -10.27 11.00
CA VAL A 123 -19.71 -9.05 11.03
C VAL A 123 -18.76 -9.07 12.23
N ILE A 124 -19.24 -9.44 13.42
CA ILE A 124 -18.43 -9.57 14.63
C ILE A 124 -17.30 -10.59 14.39
N ALA A 125 -17.60 -11.75 13.82
CA ALA A 125 -16.60 -12.79 13.54
C ALA A 125 -15.53 -12.28 12.57
N LEU A 126 -15.93 -11.67 11.46
CA LEU A 126 -15.02 -11.13 10.43
C LEU A 126 -14.14 -10.00 10.98
N LEU A 127 -14.69 -9.13 11.83
CA LEU A 127 -13.91 -8.04 12.43
C LEU A 127 -12.90 -8.57 13.47
N ASN A 128 -13.22 -9.60 14.22
CA ASN A 128 -12.26 -10.27 15.11
C ASN A 128 -11.11 -10.90 14.31
N GLU A 129 -11.40 -11.60 13.22
CA GLU A 129 -10.36 -12.13 12.31
C GLU A 129 -9.47 -11.00 11.76
N ARG A 130 -10.08 -9.86 11.41
CA ARG A 130 -9.33 -8.67 10.97
C ARG A 130 -8.40 -8.15 12.07
N LEU A 131 -8.86 -8.02 13.31
CA LEU A 131 -8.04 -7.59 14.44
C LEU A 131 -6.81 -8.48 14.63
N GLU A 132 -6.97 -9.80 14.52
CA GLU A 132 -5.83 -10.72 14.60
C GLU A 132 -4.79 -10.48 13.50
N LEU A 133 -5.24 -10.13 12.28
CA LEU A 133 -4.36 -9.77 11.17
C LEU A 133 -3.64 -8.46 11.43
N LEU A 134 -4.37 -7.42 11.86
CA LEU A 134 -3.81 -6.10 12.16
C LEU A 134 -2.78 -6.14 13.31
N HIS A 135 -3.07 -6.90 14.36
CA HIS A 135 -2.13 -7.07 15.48
C HIS A 135 -0.84 -7.79 15.03
N ARG A 136 -0.93 -8.78 14.14
CA ARG A 136 0.26 -9.43 13.57
C ARG A 136 1.09 -8.46 12.73
N GLU A 137 0.44 -7.68 11.88
CA GLU A 137 1.12 -6.67 11.08
C GLU A 137 1.78 -5.60 11.95
N LEU A 138 1.10 -5.14 13.00
CA LEU A 138 1.64 -4.18 13.96
C LEU A 138 2.89 -4.74 14.66
N ALA A 139 2.87 -5.99 15.09
CA ALA A 139 4.02 -6.66 15.71
C ALA A 139 5.21 -6.76 14.74
N GLU A 140 4.98 -7.04 13.46
CA GLU A 140 6.04 -7.06 12.44
C GLU A 140 6.69 -5.68 12.26
N ILE A 141 5.89 -4.61 12.28
CA ILE A 141 6.39 -3.23 12.19
C ILE A 141 7.22 -2.87 13.42
N ASP A 142 6.76 -3.24 14.62
CA ASP A 142 7.49 -2.99 15.88
C ASP A 142 8.84 -3.72 15.88
N ILE A 143 8.88 -5.00 15.48
CA ILE A 143 10.12 -5.77 15.31
C ILE A 143 11.08 -5.08 14.33
N ALA A 144 10.57 -4.61 13.18
CA ALA A 144 11.39 -3.93 12.19
C ALA A 144 11.95 -2.61 12.71
N GLY A 145 11.15 -1.85 13.46
CA GLY A 145 11.55 -0.60 14.10
C GLY A 145 12.65 -0.81 15.16
N ASP A 146 12.47 -1.79 16.03
CA ASP A 146 13.42 -2.17 17.07
C ASP A 146 14.74 -2.66 16.46
N TRP A 147 14.66 -3.46 15.40
CA TRP A 147 15.84 -3.91 14.67
C TRP A 147 16.62 -2.74 14.07
N ALA A 148 15.93 -1.79 13.42
CA ALA A 148 16.58 -0.62 12.83
C ALA A 148 17.20 0.29 13.91
N GLY A 149 16.48 0.52 15.01
CA GLY A 149 16.94 1.33 16.13
C GLY A 149 18.15 0.74 16.84
N SER A 150 18.11 -0.55 17.16
CA SER A 150 19.21 -1.26 17.86
C SER A 150 20.51 -1.32 17.05
N ARG A 151 20.42 -1.24 15.72
CA ARG A 151 21.59 -1.24 14.81
C ARG A 151 22.06 0.15 14.41
N GLY A 152 21.48 1.19 14.99
CA GLY A 152 21.85 2.57 14.69
C GLY A 152 21.56 2.99 13.24
N VAL A 153 20.59 2.35 12.58
CA VAL A 153 20.18 2.76 11.24
C VAL A 153 19.62 4.18 11.32
N PRO A 154 20.15 5.15 10.54
CA PRO A 154 19.67 6.52 10.61
C PRO A 154 18.15 6.60 10.38
N ARG A 155 17.44 7.31 11.24
CA ARG A 155 15.97 7.38 11.28
C ARG A 155 15.32 7.74 9.94
N ARG A 156 16.01 8.53 9.12
CA ARG A 156 15.52 8.91 7.78
C ARG A 156 15.25 7.73 6.84
N TYR A 157 15.83 6.57 7.08
CA TYR A 157 15.66 5.38 6.23
C TYR A 157 14.49 4.48 6.65
N TRP A 158 13.90 4.73 7.83
CA TRP A 158 12.78 3.95 8.34
C TRP A 158 11.65 4.83 8.91
N LEU A 159 11.55 6.08 8.44
CA LEU A 159 10.46 7.02 8.82
C LEU A 159 9.07 6.48 8.51
N VAL A 160 8.95 5.56 7.56
CA VAL A 160 7.68 4.96 7.19
C VAL A 160 7.11 4.05 8.28
N LEU A 161 7.97 3.38 9.09
CA LEU A 161 7.49 2.44 10.11
C LEU A 161 6.62 3.11 11.18
N PRO A 162 7.03 4.23 11.83
CA PRO A 162 6.15 4.91 12.78
C PRO A 162 4.87 5.48 12.14
N TYR A 163 4.88 5.82 10.86
CA TYR A 163 3.67 6.20 10.13
C TYR A 163 2.71 5.02 9.98
N LEU A 164 3.18 3.88 9.46
CA LEU A 164 2.37 2.66 9.31
C LEU A 164 1.84 2.18 10.66
N ARG A 165 2.69 2.21 11.70
CA ARG A 165 2.30 1.90 13.08
C ARG A 165 1.13 2.75 13.56
N ALA A 166 1.19 4.06 13.33
CA ALA A 166 0.13 4.98 13.73
C ALA A 166 -1.20 4.69 13.00
N MET A 167 -1.14 4.38 11.70
CA MET A 167 -2.31 4.02 10.91
C MET A 167 -2.96 2.72 11.41
N LEU A 168 -2.16 1.67 11.62
CA LEU A 168 -2.66 0.38 12.15
C LEU A 168 -3.24 0.53 13.56
N THR A 169 -2.57 1.26 14.43
CA THR A 169 -3.07 1.51 15.80
C THR A 169 -4.42 2.24 15.79
N ALA A 170 -4.58 3.23 14.90
CA ALA A 170 -5.86 3.94 14.77
C ALA A 170 -6.96 3.02 14.22
N GLU A 171 -6.65 2.15 13.24
CA GLU A 171 -7.62 1.21 12.69
C GLU A 171 -8.03 0.15 13.73
N ILE A 172 -7.07 -0.41 14.48
CA ILE A 172 -7.35 -1.35 15.58
C ILE A 172 -8.29 -0.73 16.59
N ALA A 173 -7.96 0.48 17.08
CA ALA A 173 -8.78 1.16 18.07
C ALA A 173 -10.22 1.41 17.57
N TRP A 174 -10.37 1.79 16.31
CA TRP A 174 -11.68 2.01 15.70
C TRP A 174 -12.48 0.70 15.57
N VAL A 175 -11.85 -0.41 15.18
CA VAL A 175 -12.52 -1.71 15.07
C VAL A 175 -12.92 -2.22 16.45
N ASP A 176 -12.09 -2.05 17.48
CA ASP A 176 -12.42 -2.42 18.87
C ASP A 176 -13.64 -1.65 19.38
N GLU A 177 -13.70 -0.34 19.14
CA GLU A 177 -14.84 0.51 19.50
C GLU A 177 -16.12 0.06 18.78
N PHE A 178 -16.03 -0.17 17.47
CA PHE A 178 -17.16 -0.65 16.68
C PHE A 178 -17.68 -2.01 17.14
N LEU A 179 -16.79 -2.96 17.46
CA LEU A 179 -17.16 -4.25 18.05
C LEU A 179 -17.85 -4.10 19.42
N ALA A 180 -17.39 -3.16 20.25
CA ALA A 180 -18.02 -2.88 21.54
C ALA A 180 -19.45 -2.33 21.35
N ASP A 181 -19.67 -1.44 20.39
CA ASP A 181 -21.00 -0.91 20.07
C ASP A 181 -21.96 -2.00 19.58
N LEU A 182 -21.49 -2.89 18.70
CA LEU A 182 -22.29 -4.04 18.22
C LEU A 182 -22.64 -5.00 19.35
N THR A 183 -21.67 -5.34 20.20
CA THR A 183 -21.86 -6.35 21.26
C THR A 183 -22.68 -5.83 22.43
N SER A 184 -22.61 -4.54 22.74
CA SER A 184 -23.41 -3.91 23.80
C SER A 184 -24.86 -3.60 23.39
N GLY A 185 -25.15 -3.67 22.07
CA GLY A 185 -26.43 -3.23 21.52
C GLY A 185 -26.60 -1.71 21.47
N ALA A 186 -25.51 -0.95 21.63
CA ALA A 186 -25.54 0.51 21.49
C ALA A 186 -25.82 0.94 20.04
N MET A 187 -25.54 0.05 19.08
CA MET A 187 -25.84 0.25 17.67
C MET A 187 -26.94 -0.69 17.21
N GLU A 188 -27.99 -0.13 16.61
CA GLU A 188 -29.01 -0.91 15.92
C GLU A 188 -28.41 -1.59 14.68
N TRP A 189 -28.83 -2.84 14.44
CA TRP A 189 -28.36 -3.62 13.30
C TRP A 189 -29.52 -4.26 12.56
N GLU A 190 -29.36 -4.41 11.26
CA GLU A 190 -30.35 -5.12 10.43
C GLU A 190 -30.59 -6.54 10.94
N GLN A 191 -31.85 -6.95 10.96
CA GLN A 191 -32.22 -8.28 11.39
C GLN A 191 -32.37 -9.21 10.19
N PHE A 192 -31.87 -10.43 10.35
CA PHE A 192 -31.96 -11.47 9.34
C PHE A 192 -32.76 -12.66 9.89
N ASP A 193 -33.54 -13.29 9.03
CA ASP A 193 -34.20 -14.55 9.36
C ASP A 193 -33.16 -15.65 9.56
N ALA A 194 -33.16 -16.28 10.71
CA ALA A 194 -32.19 -17.31 11.07
C ALA A 194 -32.31 -18.60 10.22
N THR A 195 -33.46 -18.79 9.56
CA THR A 195 -33.75 -20.00 8.77
C THR A 195 -33.47 -19.78 7.28
N THR A 196 -33.87 -18.62 6.73
CA THR A 196 -33.73 -18.31 5.30
C THR A 196 -32.49 -17.48 5.00
N GLY A 197 -31.95 -16.75 5.99
CA GLY A 197 -30.88 -15.77 5.79
C GLY A 197 -31.36 -14.47 5.13
N ASP A 198 -32.68 -14.34 4.93
CA ASP A 198 -33.25 -13.14 4.32
C ASP A 198 -33.29 -11.99 5.32
N ARG A 199 -33.09 -10.76 4.81
CA ARG A 199 -33.17 -9.54 5.61
C ARG A 199 -34.62 -9.27 6.02
N HIS A 200 -34.87 -9.04 7.30
CA HIS A 200 -36.13 -8.51 7.77
C HIS A 200 -36.19 -7.03 7.38
N GLY A 201 -36.77 -6.71 6.21
CA GLY A 201 -36.91 -5.34 5.76
C GLY A 201 -38.16 -4.69 6.33
N GLU A 202 -38.05 -3.54 7.00
CA GLU A 202 -39.08 -2.52 6.83
C GLU A 202 -39.03 -2.09 5.34
N PRO A 203 -40.19 -2.00 4.65
CA PRO A 203 -40.21 -1.45 3.28
C PRO A 203 -39.61 -0.05 3.36
N CYS A 204 -38.56 0.22 2.57
CA CYS A 204 -38.08 1.57 2.36
C CYS A 204 -39.31 2.41 1.94
N ASP A 205 -39.86 3.16 2.88
CA ASP A 205 -40.94 4.13 2.59
C ASP A 205 -40.38 5.07 1.51
N GLY A 206 -40.88 4.85 0.31
CA GLY A 206 -40.44 5.54 -0.86
C GLY A 206 -40.48 7.05 -0.62
N HIS A 207 -39.36 7.68 -0.90
CA HIS A 207 -39.34 9.12 -1.13
C HIS A 207 -40.38 9.43 -2.19
N SER A 208 -41.56 9.73 -1.69
CA SER A 208 -42.67 10.27 -2.50
C SER A 208 -42.19 11.60 -3.05
N SER A 209 -41.68 11.55 -4.27
CA SER A 209 -41.42 12.76 -5.07
C SER A 209 -42.71 13.53 -5.21
N LYS A 210 -42.95 14.52 -4.35
CA LYS A 210 -43.91 15.57 -4.63
C LYS A 210 -43.28 16.52 -5.63
N ALA A 211 -43.52 16.23 -6.92
CA ALA A 211 -43.52 17.26 -7.93
C ALA A 211 -44.74 18.17 -7.66
N GLY A 212 -44.49 19.44 -7.52
CA GLY A 212 -45.40 20.55 -7.46
C GLY A 212 -44.69 21.76 -7.99
#